data_d0333c611c9a46f898652f9792080f91
#
_entry.id   d0333c611c9a46f898652f9792080f91
#
_cell.length_a   1.000
_cell.length_b   1.000
_cell.length_c   1.000
_cell.angle_alpha   90.00
_cell.angle_beta   90.00
_cell.angle_gamma   90.00
#
_symmetry.space_group_name_H-M   'P 1'
#
loop_
_entity.id
_entity.type
_entity.pdbx_description
1 polymer ?
#
loop_
_entity_poly.entity_id
_entity_poly.type
_entity_poly.pdbx_seq_one_letter_code
_entity_poly.pdbx_strand_id
1 'polypeptide(L)'
;MLIPQAIDVDQPIDAVWKFFDDVPQIAACIPGADLTEKVATDHYKGGVVISAGPVKLEFDGAAKVRSRDNAKKIITLDASGADRKGRGEAVAVLIATLSPSPQGTRVNVSLDLQLSGTAAQFGRGLVSDITAVLVNQTATTMKNRMKAISLGQDPNSVGGPHSANAVAIGLTVVSRGAKRIFSRFFLPYQATARR
;
A
#
# COMPACT_ATOMS: atom_id res chain seq x y z
N MET A 1 11.89 7.98 -3.60
CA MET A 1 12.12 6.67 -4.28
C MET A 1 10.85 6.22 -4.96
N LEU A 2 10.96 5.78 -6.20
CA LEU A 2 9.80 5.33 -6.97
C LEU A 2 9.57 3.82 -6.74
N ILE A 3 8.33 3.45 -6.40
CA ILE A 3 7.92 2.07 -6.10
C ILE A 3 6.68 1.75 -6.95
N PRO A 4 6.84 1.03 -8.07
CA PRO A 4 5.71 0.59 -8.88
C PRO A 4 5.06 -0.66 -8.28
N GLN A 5 3.73 -0.72 -8.34
CA GLN A 5 2.93 -1.87 -7.96
C GLN A 5 1.80 -2.05 -8.98
N ALA A 6 1.27 -3.26 -9.11
CA ALA A 6 0.10 -3.52 -9.93
C ALA A 6 -0.78 -4.56 -9.27
N ILE A 7 -2.09 -4.36 -9.35
CA ILE A 7 -3.10 -5.29 -8.85
C ILE A 7 -4.17 -5.49 -9.93
N ASP A 8 -4.72 -6.69 -10.01
CA ASP A 8 -5.87 -7.00 -10.85
C ASP A 8 -7.11 -7.13 -9.96
N VAL A 9 -8.20 -6.49 -10.37
CA VAL A 9 -9.50 -6.46 -9.68
C VAL A 9 -10.53 -7.05 -10.63
N ASP A 10 -11.25 -8.06 -10.19
CA ASP A 10 -12.26 -8.80 -10.95
C ASP A 10 -13.61 -8.05 -11.00
N GLN A 11 -13.55 -6.76 -11.30
CA GLN A 11 -14.69 -5.86 -11.42
C GLN A 11 -14.52 -4.94 -12.64
N PRO A 12 -15.64 -4.48 -13.25
CA PRO A 12 -15.59 -3.53 -14.36
C PRO A 12 -14.88 -2.23 -13.98
N ILE A 13 -14.18 -1.63 -14.95
CA ILE A 13 -13.36 -0.43 -14.72
C ILE A 13 -14.16 0.75 -14.12
N ASP A 14 -15.42 0.93 -14.52
CA ASP A 14 -16.23 2.00 -13.98
C ASP A 14 -16.65 1.78 -12.52
N ALA A 15 -16.85 0.52 -12.12
CA ALA A 15 -17.10 0.19 -10.73
C ALA A 15 -15.85 0.42 -9.87
N VAL A 16 -14.67 0.01 -10.37
CA VAL A 16 -13.39 0.25 -9.69
C VAL A 16 -13.10 1.75 -9.62
N TRP A 17 -13.35 2.48 -10.70
CA TRP A 17 -13.15 3.94 -10.72
C TRP A 17 -14.04 4.66 -9.70
N LYS A 18 -15.32 4.31 -9.65
CA LYS A 18 -16.25 4.85 -8.66
C LYS A 18 -15.79 4.58 -7.22
N PHE A 19 -15.22 3.40 -6.97
CA PHE A 19 -14.67 3.05 -5.66
C PHE A 19 -13.44 3.91 -5.32
N PHE A 20 -12.57 4.21 -6.29
CA PHE A 20 -11.42 5.09 -6.13
C PHE A 20 -11.80 6.56 -5.92
N ASP A 21 -12.98 6.97 -6.37
CA ASP A 21 -13.49 8.33 -6.15
C ASP A 21 -13.89 8.57 -4.68
N ASP A 22 -14.22 7.50 -3.95
CA ASP A 22 -14.52 7.53 -2.52
C ASP A 22 -13.25 7.31 -1.68
N VAL A 23 -12.51 8.40 -1.42
CA VAL A 23 -11.24 8.36 -0.66
C VAL A 23 -11.39 7.70 0.72
N PRO A 24 -12.45 7.95 1.52
CA PRO A 24 -12.70 7.21 2.76
C PRO A 24 -12.77 5.69 2.57
N GLN A 25 -13.42 5.21 1.52
CA GLN A 25 -13.49 3.77 1.23
C GLN A 25 -12.12 3.18 0.90
N ILE A 26 -11.31 3.89 0.12
CA ILE A 26 -9.93 3.46 -0.17
C ILE A 26 -9.08 3.46 1.11
N ALA A 27 -9.14 4.52 1.91
CA ALA A 27 -8.39 4.62 3.16
C ALA A 27 -8.75 3.46 4.11
N ALA A 28 -10.03 3.12 4.21
CA ALA A 28 -10.49 2.00 5.02
C ALA A 28 -10.02 0.62 4.50
N CYS A 29 -9.47 0.53 3.29
CA CYS A 29 -8.83 -0.67 2.75
C CYS A 29 -7.34 -0.76 3.11
N ILE A 30 -6.70 0.36 3.46
CA ILE A 30 -5.26 0.42 3.74
C ILE A 30 -5.01 -0.07 5.17
N PRO A 31 -4.18 -1.11 5.38
CA PRO A 31 -3.88 -1.60 6.71
C PRO A 31 -3.27 -0.54 7.61
N GLY A 32 -3.88 -0.34 8.77
CA GLY A 32 -3.40 0.61 9.77
C GLY A 32 -3.66 2.08 9.47
N ALA A 33 -4.33 2.40 8.34
CA ALA A 33 -4.76 3.75 8.06
C ALA A 33 -6.07 4.08 8.78
N ASP A 34 -6.16 5.32 9.26
CA ASP A 34 -7.35 5.87 9.88
C ASP A 34 -7.51 7.33 9.45
N LEU A 35 -8.68 7.68 8.90
CA LEU A 35 -9.03 9.06 8.58
C LEU A 35 -9.77 9.68 9.77
N THR A 36 -9.22 10.75 10.31
CA THR A 36 -9.76 11.42 11.50
C THR A 36 -10.63 12.62 11.17
N GLU A 37 -10.34 13.32 10.05
CA GLU A 37 -11.01 14.56 9.69
C GLU A 37 -11.04 14.78 8.18
N LYS A 38 -12.18 15.22 7.64
CA LYS A 38 -12.28 15.80 6.31
C LYS A 38 -12.17 17.32 6.42
N VAL A 39 -11.00 17.86 6.09
CA VAL A 39 -10.71 19.29 6.24
C VAL A 39 -11.38 20.12 5.15
N ALA A 40 -11.40 19.60 3.91
CA ALA A 40 -12.02 20.24 2.75
C ALA A 40 -12.38 19.17 1.71
N THR A 41 -12.91 19.59 0.56
CA THR A 41 -13.08 18.70 -0.59
C THR A 41 -11.73 18.11 -0.96
N ASP A 42 -11.67 16.77 -1.03
CA ASP A 42 -10.44 16.02 -1.38
C ASP A 42 -9.23 16.24 -0.47
N HIS A 43 -9.46 16.77 0.74
CA HIS A 43 -8.40 16.99 1.72
C HIS A 43 -8.78 16.37 3.07
N TYR A 44 -7.97 15.46 3.55
CA TYR A 44 -8.21 14.62 4.72
C TYR A 44 -7.02 14.65 5.65
N LYS A 45 -7.28 14.62 6.96
CA LYS A 45 -6.29 14.31 7.98
C LYS A 45 -6.49 12.89 8.47
N GLY A 46 -5.42 12.30 8.95
CA GLY A 46 -5.45 10.95 9.48
C GLY A 46 -4.08 10.46 9.89
N GLY A 47 -4.01 9.18 10.15
CA GLY A 47 -2.77 8.54 10.50
C GLY A 47 -2.62 7.19 9.81
N VAL A 48 -1.40 6.68 9.85
CA VAL A 48 -1.11 5.31 9.43
C VAL A 48 -0.13 4.65 10.40
N VAL A 49 -0.46 3.42 10.78
CA VAL A 49 0.40 2.58 11.63
C VAL A 49 0.99 1.48 10.77
N ILE A 50 2.31 1.50 10.59
CA ILE A 50 3.05 0.51 9.81
C ILE A 50 3.90 -0.33 10.75
N SER A 51 3.66 -1.65 10.76
CA SER A 51 4.42 -2.60 11.53
C SER A 51 5.22 -3.52 10.61
N ALA A 52 6.53 -3.56 10.79
CA ALA A 52 7.43 -4.40 10.01
C ALA A 52 8.42 -5.11 10.96
N GLY A 53 8.06 -6.33 11.40
CA GLY A 53 8.81 -7.04 12.42
C GLY A 53 8.84 -6.27 13.74
N PRO A 54 10.02 -5.99 14.31
CA PRO A 54 10.15 -5.26 15.57
C PRO A 54 9.92 -3.74 15.39
N VAL A 55 9.84 -3.25 14.15
CA VAL A 55 9.69 -1.82 13.86
C VAL A 55 8.21 -1.47 13.76
N LYS A 56 7.78 -0.50 14.56
CA LYS A 56 6.46 0.11 14.48
C LYS A 56 6.63 1.61 14.22
N LEU A 57 6.12 2.09 13.09
CA LEU A 57 6.06 3.49 12.72
C LEU A 57 4.62 3.97 12.80
N GLU A 58 4.40 5.14 13.36
CA GLU A 58 3.09 5.74 13.53
C GLU A 58 3.14 7.17 13.01
N PHE A 59 2.60 7.40 11.83
CA PHE A 59 2.57 8.72 11.20
C PHE A 59 1.20 9.37 11.38
N ASP A 60 1.20 10.64 11.77
CA ASP A 60 0.05 11.53 11.65
C ASP A 60 0.30 12.52 10.53
N GLY A 61 -0.73 12.80 9.74
CA GLY A 61 -0.54 13.65 8.59
C GLY A 61 -1.81 13.98 7.83
N ALA A 62 -1.62 14.26 6.54
CA ALA A 62 -2.71 14.62 5.65
C ALA A 62 -2.54 13.94 4.29
N ALA A 63 -3.67 13.75 3.63
CA ALA A 63 -3.76 13.30 2.24
C ALA A 63 -4.66 14.24 1.45
N LYS A 64 -4.25 14.59 0.23
CA LYS A 64 -4.99 15.46 -0.68
C LYS A 64 -5.03 14.87 -2.07
N VAL A 65 -6.19 14.75 -2.66
CA VAL A 65 -6.31 14.43 -4.08
C VAL A 65 -5.88 15.64 -4.88
N ARG A 66 -4.78 15.53 -5.61
CA ARG A 66 -4.23 16.58 -6.46
C ARG A 66 -5.02 16.73 -7.75
N SER A 67 -5.38 15.60 -8.36
CA SER A 67 -6.11 15.57 -9.63
C SER A 67 -6.83 14.25 -9.86
N ARG A 68 -7.93 14.33 -10.62
CA ARG A 68 -8.66 13.20 -11.20
C ARG A 68 -8.86 13.42 -12.69
N ASP A 69 -8.40 12.49 -13.50
CA ASP A 69 -8.69 12.45 -14.94
C ASP A 69 -9.68 11.31 -15.20
N ASN A 70 -10.96 11.66 -15.32
CA ASN A 70 -12.03 10.68 -15.53
C ASN A 70 -11.94 9.98 -16.89
N ALA A 71 -11.39 10.64 -17.91
CA ALA A 71 -11.26 10.07 -19.24
C ALA A 71 -10.13 9.04 -19.29
N LYS A 72 -9.00 9.34 -18.68
CA LYS A 72 -7.84 8.44 -18.62
C LYS A 72 -7.86 7.49 -17.44
N LYS A 73 -8.83 7.66 -16.51
CA LYS A 73 -8.93 6.89 -15.27
C LYS A 73 -7.64 6.98 -14.44
N ILE A 74 -7.15 8.21 -14.25
CA ILE A 74 -5.94 8.50 -13.47
C ILE A 74 -6.31 9.36 -12.27
N ILE A 75 -5.85 8.95 -11.09
CA ILE A 75 -5.94 9.75 -9.87
C ILE A 75 -4.55 9.98 -9.31
N THR A 76 -4.27 11.21 -8.88
CA THR A 76 -3.03 11.60 -8.21
C THR A 76 -3.35 12.09 -6.81
N LEU A 77 -2.64 11.56 -5.83
CA LEU A 77 -2.81 11.88 -4.41
C LEU A 77 -1.45 12.26 -3.81
N ASP A 78 -1.44 13.37 -3.06
CA ASP A 78 -0.34 13.78 -2.22
C ASP A 78 -0.62 13.35 -0.79
N ALA A 79 0.38 12.83 -0.11
CA ALA A 79 0.31 12.51 1.30
C ALA A 79 1.59 12.97 2.01
N SER A 80 1.45 13.44 3.24
CA SER A 80 2.56 13.77 4.10
C SER A 80 2.23 13.40 5.54
N GLY A 81 3.25 13.04 6.31
CA GLY A 81 3.06 12.70 7.72
C GLY A 81 4.37 12.74 8.49
N ALA A 82 4.25 13.05 9.78
CA ALA A 82 5.34 13.02 10.74
C ALA A 82 5.16 11.85 11.72
N ASP A 83 6.23 11.15 12.03
CA ASP A 83 6.19 10.06 13.02
C ASP A 83 5.90 10.63 14.42
N ARG A 84 4.93 10.05 15.12
CA ARG A 84 4.50 10.46 16.46
C ARG A 84 5.63 10.52 17.48
N LYS A 85 6.68 9.74 17.28
CA LYS A 85 7.85 9.69 18.16
C LYS A 85 9.01 10.55 17.66
N GLY A 86 8.78 11.41 16.65
CA GLY A 86 9.78 12.33 16.12
C GLY A 86 10.93 11.63 15.37
N ARG A 87 10.73 10.40 14.86
CA ARG A 87 11.77 9.62 14.18
C ARG A 87 11.93 9.99 12.71
N GLY A 88 11.13 10.89 12.18
CA GLY A 88 11.22 11.37 10.82
C GLY A 88 9.87 11.70 10.19
N GLU A 89 9.92 12.01 8.91
CA GLU A 89 8.77 12.40 8.11
C GLU A 89 8.70 11.53 6.85
N ALA A 90 7.49 11.41 6.32
CA ALA A 90 7.22 10.77 5.05
C ALA A 90 6.45 11.75 4.15
N VAL A 91 6.89 11.89 2.90
CA VAL A 91 6.16 12.60 1.85
C VAL A 91 6.00 11.65 0.68
N ALA A 92 4.78 11.55 0.17
CA ALA A 92 4.45 10.60 -0.87
C ALA A 92 3.57 11.25 -1.96
N VAL A 93 3.88 10.91 -3.21
CA VAL A 93 2.98 11.13 -4.35
C VAL A 93 2.56 9.76 -4.86
N LEU A 94 1.26 9.51 -4.83
CA LEU A 94 0.68 8.28 -5.35
C LEU A 94 -0.09 8.59 -6.63
N ILE A 95 0.20 7.84 -7.69
CA ILE A 95 -0.54 7.88 -8.96
C ILE A 95 -1.13 6.50 -9.18
N ALA A 96 -2.44 6.42 -9.29
CA ALA A 96 -3.13 5.20 -9.71
C ALA A 96 -3.73 5.38 -11.10
N THR A 97 -3.44 4.44 -11.99
CA THR A 97 -3.96 4.39 -13.37
C THR A 97 -4.72 3.09 -13.55
N LEU A 98 -5.98 3.20 -13.95
CA LEU A 98 -6.84 2.04 -14.20
C LEU A 98 -6.90 1.76 -15.70
N SER A 99 -6.82 0.49 -16.06
CA SER A 99 -6.97 0.02 -17.44
C SER A 99 -7.80 -1.27 -17.47
N PRO A 100 -8.55 -1.53 -18.56
CA PRO A 100 -9.22 -2.82 -18.73
C PRO A 100 -8.22 -3.98 -18.73
N SER A 101 -8.63 -5.12 -18.17
CA SER A 101 -7.89 -6.37 -18.25
C SER A 101 -8.84 -7.52 -18.60
N PRO A 102 -8.34 -8.69 -19.07
CA PRO A 102 -9.20 -9.82 -19.42
C PRO A 102 -10.11 -10.31 -18.30
N GLN A 103 -9.72 -10.05 -17.05
CA GLN A 103 -10.46 -10.50 -15.85
C GLN A 103 -11.13 -9.33 -15.11
N GLY A 104 -11.20 -8.13 -15.70
CA GLY A 104 -11.79 -6.96 -15.06
C GLY A 104 -10.96 -5.71 -15.23
N THR A 105 -10.33 -5.21 -14.18
CA THR A 105 -9.55 -3.97 -14.17
C THR A 105 -8.15 -4.20 -13.62
N ARG A 106 -7.16 -3.73 -14.35
CA ARG A 106 -5.79 -3.61 -13.85
C ARG A 106 -5.58 -2.21 -13.28
N VAL A 107 -5.12 -2.14 -12.04
CA VAL A 107 -4.75 -0.90 -11.36
C VAL A 107 -3.23 -0.87 -11.21
N ASN A 108 -2.59 0.05 -11.92
CA ASN A 108 -1.16 0.33 -11.79
C ASN A 108 -0.99 1.47 -10.80
N VAL A 109 -0.21 1.25 -9.76
CA VAL A 109 0.10 2.22 -8.71
C VAL A 109 1.56 2.58 -8.78
N SER A 110 1.86 3.87 -8.86
CA SER A 110 3.21 4.42 -8.76
C SER A 110 3.28 5.27 -7.49
N LEU A 111 4.13 4.88 -6.56
CA LEU A 111 4.37 5.59 -5.31
C LEU A 111 5.77 6.22 -5.35
N ASP A 112 5.85 7.55 -5.40
CA ASP A 112 7.10 8.26 -5.13
C ASP A 112 7.13 8.65 -3.65
N LEU A 113 8.03 8.00 -2.91
CA LEU A 113 8.14 8.13 -1.46
C LEU A 113 9.48 8.75 -1.06
N GLN A 114 9.41 9.78 -0.24
CA GLN A 114 10.54 10.42 0.41
C GLN A 114 10.42 10.21 1.92
N LEU A 115 11.47 9.73 2.55
CA LEU A 115 11.56 9.52 3.98
C LEU A 115 12.72 10.33 4.55
N SER A 116 12.52 10.88 5.74
CA SER A 116 13.57 11.58 6.50
C SER A 116 13.79 10.93 7.87
N GLY A 117 14.80 11.41 8.60
CA GLY A 117 15.12 10.91 9.94
C GLY A 117 15.55 9.44 9.96
N THR A 118 15.26 8.73 11.04
CA THR A 118 15.60 7.30 11.20
C THR A 118 14.82 6.40 10.26
N ALA A 119 13.62 6.83 9.78
CA ALA A 119 12.86 6.12 8.78
C ALA A 119 13.58 6.03 7.42
N ALA A 120 14.43 7.01 7.10
CA ALA A 120 15.25 7.01 5.89
C ALA A 120 16.39 5.97 5.90
N GLN A 121 16.73 5.44 7.08
CA GLN A 121 17.77 4.40 7.23
C GLN A 121 17.27 3.01 6.79
N PHE A 122 15.94 2.84 6.62
CA PHE A 122 15.41 1.63 6.02
C PHE A 122 15.84 1.56 4.56
N GLY A 123 16.63 0.55 4.20
CA GLY A 123 17.09 0.35 2.83
C GLY A 123 15.92 0.21 1.86
N ARG A 124 16.14 0.61 0.59
CA ARG A 124 15.13 0.54 -0.48
C ARG A 124 14.39 -0.80 -0.55
N GLY A 125 15.11 -1.92 -0.33
CA GLY A 125 14.53 -3.25 -0.38
C GLY A 125 13.44 -3.45 0.66
N LEU A 126 13.70 -3.07 1.93
CA LEU A 126 12.71 -3.20 3.01
C LEU A 126 11.48 -2.33 2.76
N VAL A 127 11.69 -1.07 2.34
CA VAL A 127 10.57 -0.15 2.05
C VAL A 127 9.72 -0.69 0.89
N SER A 128 10.35 -1.21 -0.17
CA SER A 128 9.64 -1.82 -1.30
C SER A 128 8.85 -3.08 -0.88
N ASP A 129 9.43 -3.94 -0.03
CA ASP A 129 8.77 -5.15 0.45
C ASP A 129 7.56 -4.81 1.34
N ILE A 130 7.70 -3.82 2.25
CA ILE A 130 6.59 -3.33 3.06
C ILE A 130 5.49 -2.75 2.17
N THR A 131 5.83 -1.92 1.19
CA THR A 131 4.86 -1.33 0.26
C THR A 131 4.12 -2.42 -0.53
N ALA A 132 4.81 -3.43 -1.02
CA ALA A 132 4.19 -4.54 -1.74
C ALA A 132 3.19 -5.31 -0.86
N VAL A 133 3.51 -5.55 0.41
CA VAL A 133 2.60 -6.19 1.36
C VAL A 133 1.37 -5.32 1.62
N LEU A 134 1.55 -4.01 1.86
CA LEU A 134 0.45 -3.08 2.10
C LEU A 134 -0.48 -3.00 0.88
N VAL A 135 0.07 -2.89 -0.34
CA VAL A 135 -0.72 -2.84 -1.58
C VAL A 135 -1.51 -4.13 -1.78
N ASN A 136 -0.91 -5.29 -1.55
CA ASN A 136 -1.61 -6.58 -1.68
C ASN A 136 -2.75 -6.73 -0.65
N GLN A 137 -2.54 -6.31 0.59
CA GLN A 137 -3.59 -6.34 1.63
C GLN A 137 -4.71 -5.34 1.31
N THR A 138 -4.36 -4.13 0.87
CA THR A 138 -5.31 -3.13 0.40
C THR A 138 -6.16 -3.68 -0.75
N ALA A 139 -5.53 -4.31 -1.75
CA ALA A 139 -6.21 -4.92 -2.88
C ALA A 139 -7.21 -6.01 -2.44
N THR A 140 -6.80 -6.86 -1.50
CA THR A 140 -7.67 -7.92 -0.96
C THR A 140 -8.90 -7.33 -0.26
N THR A 141 -8.70 -6.35 0.60
CA THR A 141 -9.80 -5.68 1.31
C THR A 141 -10.71 -4.94 0.34
N MET A 142 -10.15 -4.24 -0.65
CA MET A 142 -10.90 -3.55 -1.69
C MET A 142 -11.79 -4.52 -2.49
N LYS A 143 -11.25 -5.65 -2.94
CA LYS A 143 -12.02 -6.69 -3.65
C LYS A 143 -13.19 -7.19 -2.81
N ASN A 144 -12.97 -7.46 -1.53
CA ASN A 144 -14.00 -7.92 -0.62
C ASN A 144 -15.11 -6.88 -0.40
N ARG A 145 -14.75 -5.60 -0.21
CA ARG A 145 -15.70 -4.49 -0.08
C ARG A 145 -16.49 -4.26 -1.36
N MET A 146 -15.84 -4.28 -2.52
CA MET A 146 -16.51 -4.14 -3.81
C MET A 146 -17.49 -5.30 -4.07
N LYS A 147 -17.12 -6.52 -3.68
CA LYS A 147 -18.03 -7.67 -3.74
C LYS A 147 -19.23 -7.48 -2.82
N ALA A 148 -19.07 -6.98 -1.61
CA ALA A 148 -20.18 -6.66 -0.71
C ALA A 148 -21.12 -5.62 -1.34
N ILE A 149 -20.57 -4.54 -1.92
CA ILE A 149 -21.35 -3.53 -2.64
C ILE A 149 -22.14 -4.14 -3.78
N SER A 150 -21.54 -5.01 -4.60
CA SER A 150 -22.24 -5.69 -5.71
C SER A 150 -23.38 -6.61 -5.27
N LEU A 151 -23.32 -7.09 -4.03
CA LEU A 151 -24.37 -7.91 -3.39
C LEU A 151 -25.39 -7.07 -2.61
N GLY A 152 -25.29 -5.73 -2.64
CA GLY A 152 -26.16 -4.83 -1.88
C GLY A 152 -25.91 -4.87 -0.37
N GLN A 153 -24.76 -5.36 0.07
CA GLN A 153 -24.34 -5.41 1.48
C GLN A 153 -23.56 -4.17 1.87
N ASP A 154 -23.56 -3.83 3.16
CA ASP A 154 -22.72 -2.73 3.65
C ASP A 154 -21.22 -3.09 3.51
N PRO A 155 -20.43 -2.31 2.75
CA PRO A 155 -19.00 -2.54 2.62
C PRO A 155 -18.24 -2.47 3.96
N ASN A 156 -18.79 -1.80 4.97
CA ASN A 156 -18.19 -1.72 6.30
C ASN A 156 -18.42 -2.99 7.12
N SER A 157 -19.38 -3.85 6.74
CA SER A 157 -19.57 -5.17 7.36
C SER A 157 -18.44 -6.13 7.01
N VAL A 158 -17.76 -5.89 5.90
CA VAL A 158 -16.52 -6.59 5.55
C VAL A 158 -15.40 -5.96 6.34
N GLY A 159 -14.92 -6.64 7.38
CA GLY A 159 -13.88 -6.13 8.27
C GLY A 159 -12.69 -5.58 7.49
N GLY A 160 -12.32 -4.35 7.78
CA GLY A 160 -11.06 -3.78 7.31
C GLY A 160 -9.89 -4.63 7.82
N PRO A 161 -8.69 -4.48 7.27
CA PRO A 161 -7.52 -5.16 7.79
C PRO A 161 -7.25 -4.64 9.20
N HIS A 162 -7.88 -5.28 10.20
CA HIS A 162 -7.59 -4.97 11.58
C HIS A 162 -6.10 -5.21 11.84
N SER A 163 -5.52 -4.41 12.71
CA SER A 163 -4.13 -4.43 13.19
C SER A 163 -3.60 -5.81 13.61
N ALA A 164 -4.44 -6.85 13.58
CA ALA A 164 -4.10 -8.23 13.94
C ALA A 164 -3.06 -8.90 13.03
N ASN A 165 -2.78 -8.36 11.84
CA ASN A 165 -1.86 -8.98 10.88
C ASN A 165 -0.45 -8.37 10.84
N ALA A 166 -0.06 -7.57 11.84
CA ALA A 166 1.33 -7.15 12.02
C ALA A 166 2.30 -8.35 12.07
N VAL A 167 1.84 -9.48 12.61
CA VAL A 167 2.58 -10.75 12.63
C VAL A 167 2.76 -11.32 11.21
N ALA A 168 1.76 -11.20 10.33
CA ALA A 168 1.84 -11.69 8.96
C ALA A 168 2.80 -10.86 8.10
N ILE A 169 2.84 -9.54 8.29
CA ILE A 169 3.81 -8.65 7.61
C ILE A 169 5.23 -9.01 8.05
N GLY A 170 5.46 -9.19 9.36
CA GLY A 170 6.75 -9.58 9.90
C GLY A 170 7.23 -10.93 9.36
N LEU A 171 6.38 -11.95 9.32
CA LEU A 171 6.72 -13.27 8.80
C LEU A 171 7.03 -13.26 7.30
N THR A 172 6.29 -12.51 6.50
CA THR A 172 6.51 -12.44 5.05
C THR A 172 7.80 -11.71 4.69
N VAL A 173 8.12 -10.62 5.38
CA VAL A 173 9.36 -9.85 5.17
C VAL A 173 10.57 -10.66 5.65
N VAL A 174 10.49 -11.31 6.82
CA VAL A 174 11.57 -12.15 7.36
C VAL A 174 11.81 -13.38 6.47
N SER A 175 10.75 -14.04 5.96
CA SER A 175 10.92 -15.20 5.08
C SER A 175 11.56 -14.87 3.74
N ARG A 176 11.26 -13.71 3.16
CA ARG A 176 11.91 -13.23 1.92
C ARG A 176 13.34 -12.79 2.15
N GLY A 177 13.64 -12.13 3.27
CA GLY A 177 15.00 -11.77 3.68
C GLY A 177 15.85 -13.01 3.99
N ALA A 178 15.32 -13.95 4.74
CA ALA A 178 16.01 -15.20 5.08
C ALA A 178 16.33 -16.06 3.84
N LYS A 179 15.43 -16.14 2.85
CA LYS A 179 15.70 -16.81 1.57
C LYS A 179 16.87 -16.17 0.80
N ARG A 180 16.95 -14.83 0.78
CA ARG A 180 18.08 -14.12 0.12
C ARG A 180 19.41 -14.33 0.85
N ILE A 181 19.41 -14.39 2.18
CA ILE A 181 20.61 -14.60 2.98
C ILE A 181 21.02 -16.08 2.89
N PHE A 182 20.09 -17.02 3.01
CA PHE A 182 20.37 -18.45 2.95
C PHE A 182 20.94 -18.90 1.60
N SER A 183 20.38 -18.38 0.47
CA SER A 183 20.90 -18.69 -0.87
C SER A 183 22.30 -18.15 -1.12
N ARG A 184 22.72 -17.10 -0.41
CA ARG A 184 24.04 -16.48 -0.59
C ARG A 184 25.13 -17.10 0.27
N PHE A 185 24.76 -17.76 1.39
CA PHE A 185 25.72 -18.34 2.34
C PHE A 185 25.78 -19.87 2.34
N PHE A 186 24.74 -20.56 1.86
CA PHE A 186 24.61 -22.02 1.97
C PHE A 186 24.56 -22.79 0.67
N LEU A 187 24.72 -22.15 -0.49
CA LEU A 187 24.95 -22.92 -1.71
C LEU A 187 26.42 -23.34 -1.75
N PRO A 188 26.73 -24.66 -1.84
CA PRO A 188 28.11 -25.10 -1.91
C PRO A 188 28.74 -24.60 -3.21
N TYR A 189 29.92 -23.99 -3.07
CA TYR A 189 30.80 -23.61 -4.17
C TYR A 189 31.13 -24.87 -4.97
N GLN A 190 30.54 -25.03 -6.15
CA GLN A 190 30.97 -26.07 -7.08
C GLN A 190 32.25 -25.59 -7.77
N ALA A 191 33.37 -26.10 -7.31
CA ALA A 191 34.66 -25.96 -8.00
C ALA A 191 34.56 -26.70 -9.34
N THR A 192 34.57 -25.97 -10.44
CA THR A 192 34.75 -26.53 -11.77
C THR A 192 36.16 -27.12 -11.88
N ALA A 193 36.29 -28.43 -11.81
CA ALA A 193 37.49 -29.13 -12.21
C ALA A 193 37.69 -28.97 -13.71
N ARG A 194 38.74 -28.25 -14.12
CA ARG A 194 39.29 -28.31 -15.48
C ARG A 194 39.99 -29.67 -15.66
N ARG A 195 39.57 -30.37 -16.66
CA ARG A 195 40.41 -31.28 -17.44
C ARG A 195 40.56 -30.75 -18.86
#